data_84e3c8ce6dd2a8f869b35058839f13ee
#
_entry.id   84e3c8ce6dd2a8f869b35058839f13ee
#
_cell.length_a   1.000
_cell.length_b   1.000
_cell.length_c   1.000
_cell.angle_alpha   90.00
_cell.angle_beta   90.00
_cell.angle_gamma   90.00
#
_symmetry.space_group_name_H-M   'P 1'
#
loop_
_entity.id
_entity.type
_entity.pdbx_description
1 polymer ?
#
loop_
_entity_poly.entity_id
_entity_poly.type
_entity_poly.pdbx_seq_one_letter_code
_entity_poly.pdbx_strand_id
1 'polypeptide(L)'
;MKKLKPIFPYCISYLCAGALGYLFHYLFKIFSSSPFIAPFFPINESVFEHLKLLLYPFMLVSLFEILIRKKKFQSTLPYRIFGITFSIIFLPIVYYILKRLFGNVHTGNIILYFVFLFLSYFITYWFEKKEATPNKSIAILAYCTLFLLVFLFTLLTYLPPEAELFKDPTLQTYGYLF
;
A
#
# COMPACT_ATOMS: atom_id res chain seq x y z
N MET A 1 -24.51 10.64 23.88
CA MET A 1 -23.41 11.28 23.13
C MET A 1 -22.47 10.17 22.63
N LYS A 2 -22.37 9.95 21.30
CA LYS A 2 -21.36 9.03 20.75
C LYS A 2 -19.98 9.64 20.98
N LYS A 3 -19.11 8.96 21.75
CA LYS A 3 -17.71 9.40 21.92
C LYS A 3 -17.03 9.39 20.53
N LEU A 4 -16.57 10.55 20.08
CA LEU A 4 -15.78 10.65 18.85
C LEU A 4 -14.53 9.78 19.02
N LYS A 5 -14.31 8.85 18.09
CA LYS A 5 -13.06 8.06 18.08
C LYS A 5 -11.89 9.02 17.85
N PRO A 6 -10.85 8.98 18.69
CA PRO A 6 -9.73 9.89 18.55
C PRO A 6 -9.01 9.65 17.21
N ILE A 7 -8.67 10.74 16.52
CA ILE A 7 -7.90 10.68 15.26
C ILE A 7 -6.41 10.38 15.48
N PHE A 8 -5.91 10.73 16.65
CA PHE A 8 -4.50 10.65 17.01
C PHE A 8 -3.83 9.29 16.74
N PRO A 9 -4.44 8.12 17.04
CA PRO A 9 -3.84 6.83 16.71
C PRO A 9 -3.64 6.60 15.20
N TYR A 10 -4.52 7.16 14.35
CA TYR A 10 -4.35 7.05 12.89
C TYR A 10 -3.20 7.91 12.39
N CYS A 11 -2.95 9.06 13.04
CA CYS A 11 -1.78 9.88 12.74
C CYS A 11 -0.48 9.14 13.09
N ILE A 12 -0.43 8.48 14.25
CA ILE A 12 0.72 7.64 14.63
C ILE A 12 0.91 6.50 13.63
N SER A 13 -0.17 5.77 13.31
CA SER A 13 -0.11 4.67 12.34
C SER A 13 0.36 5.14 10.96
N TYR A 14 -0.09 6.31 10.52
CA TYR A 14 0.37 6.95 9.28
C TYR A 14 1.88 7.21 9.29
N LEU A 15 2.40 7.82 10.36
CA LEU A 15 3.83 8.11 10.50
C LEU A 15 4.65 6.81 10.56
N CYS A 16 4.19 5.82 11.33
CA CYS A 16 4.85 4.51 11.42
C CYS A 16 4.88 3.79 10.07
N ALA A 17 3.76 3.80 9.33
CA ALA A 17 3.70 3.17 8.01
C ALA A 17 4.58 3.90 6.99
N GLY A 18 4.64 5.24 7.04
CA GLY A 18 5.55 6.03 6.21
C GLY A 18 7.02 5.72 6.46
N ALA A 19 7.42 5.68 7.74
CA ALA A 19 8.78 5.32 8.14
C ALA A 19 9.13 3.88 7.74
N LEU A 20 8.19 2.94 7.93
CA LEU A 20 8.38 1.54 7.55
C LEU A 20 8.46 1.38 6.03
N GLY A 21 7.69 2.16 5.26
CA GLY A 21 7.76 2.18 3.80
C GLY A 21 9.13 2.65 3.31
N TYR A 22 9.68 3.71 3.92
CA TYR A 22 11.04 4.16 3.65
C TYR A 22 12.07 3.05 3.94
N LEU A 23 11.95 2.35 5.05
CA LEU A 23 12.83 1.21 5.38
C LEU A 23 12.69 0.09 4.34
N PHE A 24 11.46 -0.26 3.94
CA PHE A 24 11.17 -1.33 2.97
C PHE A 24 11.82 -1.06 1.61
N HIS A 25 11.97 0.20 1.23
CA HIS A 25 12.64 0.58 -0.03
C HIS A 25 14.09 0.05 -0.13
N TYR A 26 14.76 -0.14 0.99
CA TYR A 26 16.15 -0.62 1.03
C TYR A 26 16.30 -2.10 1.38
N LEU A 27 15.26 -2.74 1.94
CA LEU A 27 15.38 -4.09 2.48
C LEU A 27 15.71 -5.14 1.42
N PHE A 28 15.23 -4.99 0.18
CA PHE A 28 15.58 -5.91 -0.89
C PHE A 28 17.10 -5.99 -1.12
N LYS A 29 17.77 -4.84 -1.16
CA LYS A 29 19.24 -4.76 -1.30
C LYS A 29 19.96 -5.29 -0.07
N ILE A 30 19.46 -4.98 1.14
CA ILE A 30 20.04 -5.44 2.41
C ILE A 30 20.03 -6.97 2.51
N PHE A 31 18.97 -7.62 2.06
CA PHE A 31 18.84 -9.08 2.04
C PHE A 31 19.45 -9.74 0.78
N SER A 32 20.49 -9.14 0.23
CA SER A 32 21.24 -9.70 -0.91
C SER A 32 20.39 -10.00 -2.14
N SER A 33 19.34 -9.22 -2.35
CA SER A 33 18.41 -9.35 -3.51
C SER A 33 17.83 -10.75 -3.67
N SER A 34 17.56 -11.43 -2.56
CA SER A 34 17.04 -12.80 -2.58
C SER A 34 15.68 -12.89 -3.28
N PRO A 35 15.46 -13.88 -4.16
CA PRO A 35 14.17 -14.05 -4.83
C PRO A 35 13.02 -14.31 -3.85
N PHE A 36 13.25 -14.95 -2.71
CA PHE A 36 12.18 -15.26 -1.74
C PHE A 36 11.54 -14.03 -1.12
N ILE A 37 12.25 -12.89 -1.07
CA ILE A 37 11.74 -11.64 -0.49
C ILE A 37 11.25 -10.64 -1.54
N ALA A 38 11.57 -10.88 -2.81
CA ALA A 38 11.17 -10.01 -3.93
C ALA A 38 9.66 -9.70 -3.99
N PRO A 39 8.73 -10.59 -3.63
CA PRO A 39 7.30 -10.26 -3.59
C PRO A 39 6.91 -9.16 -2.59
N PHE A 40 7.71 -8.98 -1.53
CA PHE A 40 7.37 -8.11 -0.41
C PHE A 40 8.05 -6.74 -0.46
N PHE A 41 9.20 -6.66 -1.12
CA PHE A 41 10.02 -5.44 -1.19
C PHE A 41 10.22 -5.01 -2.64
N PRO A 42 10.34 -3.69 -2.92
CA PRO A 42 10.65 -3.22 -4.26
C PRO A 42 11.98 -3.76 -4.74
N ILE A 43 11.97 -4.38 -5.92
CA ILE A 43 13.17 -4.92 -6.55
C ILE A 43 13.83 -3.94 -7.51
N ASN A 44 13.06 -2.96 -7.99
CA ASN A 44 13.48 -1.92 -8.94
C ASN A 44 12.68 -0.63 -8.73
N GLU A 45 12.97 0.40 -9.52
CA GLU A 45 12.38 1.73 -9.41
C GLU A 45 11.07 1.91 -10.20
N SER A 46 10.42 0.82 -10.63
CA SER A 46 9.13 0.91 -11.35
C SER A 46 8.00 1.37 -10.42
N VAL A 47 6.97 1.99 -11.01
CA VAL A 47 5.81 2.44 -10.24
C VAL A 47 5.09 1.26 -9.58
N PHE A 48 5.00 0.12 -10.27
CA PHE A 48 4.39 -1.08 -9.73
C PHE A 48 5.09 -1.58 -8.46
N GLU A 49 6.43 -1.65 -8.48
CA GLU A 49 7.21 -2.09 -7.33
C GLU A 49 7.05 -1.15 -6.12
N HIS A 50 6.94 0.15 -6.36
CA HIS A 50 6.70 1.13 -5.30
C HIS A 50 5.31 1.02 -4.65
N LEU A 51 4.31 0.41 -5.30
CA LEU A 51 3.03 0.14 -4.66
C LEU A 51 3.14 -0.85 -3.49
N LYS A 52 4.18 -1.70 -3.46
CA LYS A 52 4.47 -2.57 -2.31
C LYS A 52 4.78 -1.77 -1.06
N LEU A 53 5.42 -0.60 -1.19
CA LEU A 53 5.69 0.32 -0.08
C LEU A 53 4.42 0.88 0.55
N LEU A 54 3.31 0.95 -0.21
CA LEU A 54 2.00 1.29 0.35
C LEU A 54 1.36 0.08 1.02
N LEU A 55 1.27 -1.05 0.33
CA LEU A 55 0.51 -2.22 0.79
C LEU A 55 1.08 -2.80 2.09
N TYR A 56 2.33 -3.25 2.04
CA TYR A 56 2.88 -4.06 3.13
C TYR A 56 3.09 -3.26 4.43
N PRO A 57 3.70 -2.05 4.42
CA PRO A 57 3.81 -1.24 5.62
C PRO A 57 2.47 -0.84 6.21
N PHE A 58 1.50 -0.43 5.36
CA PHE A 58 0.16 -0.10 5.83
C PHE A 58 -0.53 -1.30 6.49
N MET A 59 -0.45 -2.50 5.88
CA MET A 59 -1.07 -3.72 6.42
C MET A 59 -0.40 -4.16 7.72
N LEU A 60 0.94 -4.15 7.81
CA LEU A 60 1.67 -4.49 9.03
C LEU A 60 1.27 -3.56 10.19
N VAL A 61 1.36 -2.24 9.98
CA VAL A 61 0.98 -1.26 11.01
C VAL A 61 -0.49 -1.40 11.38
N SER A 62 -1.36 -1.67 10.40
CA SER A 62 -2.78 -1.92 10.63
C SER A 62 -3.03 -3.13 11.51
N LEU A 63 -2.34 -4.24 11.26
CA LEU A 63 -2.44 -5.45 12.09
C LEU A 63 -1.96 -5.19 13.52
N PHE A 64 -0.80 -4.55 13.69
CA PHE A 64 -0.29 -4.16 15.01
C PHE A 64 -1.26 -3.24 15.75
N GLU A 65 -1.82 -2.24 15.09
CA GLU A 65 -2.80 -1.35 15.71
C GLU A 65 -4.07 -2.10 16.16
N ILE A 66 -4.58 -3.03 15.34
CA ILE A 66 -5.75 -3.84 15.70
C ILE A 66 -5.45 -4.67 16.96
N LEU A 67 -4.28 -5.30 17.02
CA LEU A 67 -3.84 -6.13 18.15
C LEU A 67 -3.66 -5.29 19.41
N ILE A 68 -2.88 -4.21 19.36
CA ILE A 68 -2.60 -3.35 20.52
C ILE A 68 -3.88 -2.73 21.07
N ARG A 69 -4.77 -2.26 20.19
CA ARG A 69 -6.04 -1.63 20.59
C ARG A 69 -7.16 -2.63 20.85
N LYS A 70 -6.87 -3.93 20.79
CA LYS A 70 -7.84 -5.03 21.00
C LYS A 70 -9.13 -4.84 20.19
N LYS A 71 -9.00 -4.32 18.96
CA LYS A 71 -10.12 -4.19 18.03
C LYS A 71 -10.52 -5.55 17.46
N LYS A 72 -11.79 -5.69 17.07
CA LYS A 72 -12.25 -6.89 16.39
C LYS A 72 -11.76 -6.89 14.93
N PHE A 73 -10.98 -7.89 14.53
CA PHE A 73 -10.49 -8.05 13.14
C PHE A 73 -11.60 -7.98 12.10
N GLN A 74 -12.69 -8.72 12.33
CA GLN A 74 -13.81 -8.80 11.40
C GLN A 74 -14.50 -7.45 11.12
N SER A 75 -14.48 -6.53 12.08
CA SER A 75 -15.12 -5.22 11.91
C SER A 75 -14.16 -4.13 11.43
N THR A 76 -12.86 -4.32 11.57
CA THR A 76 -11.86 -3.27 11.34
C THR A 76 -11.06 -3.52 10.07
N LEU A 77 -10.56 -4.76 9.88
CA LEU A 77 -9.65 -5.09 8.80
C LEU A 77 -10.25 -4.89 7.40
N PRO A 78 -11.53 -5.21 7.11
CA PRO A 78 -12.10 -4.98 5.80
C PRO A 78 -12.05 -3.51 5.36
N TYR A 79 -12.29 -2.57 6.25
CA TYR A 79 -12.22 -1.14 5.91
C TYR A 79 -10.79 -0.67 5.63
N ARG A 80 -9.80 -1.27 6.29
CA ARG A 80 -8.38 -1.02 6.02
C ARG A 80 -7.98 -1.54 4.66
N ILE A 81 -8.44 -2.73 4.31
CA ILE A 81 -8.21 -3.30 2.98
C ILE A 81 -8.82 -2.40 1.91
N PHE A 82 -10.04 -1.91 2.07
CA PHE A 82 -10.63 -0.97 1.12
C PHE A 82 -9.84 0.34 1.02
N GLY A 83 -9.41 0.90 2.16
CA GLY A 83 -8.60 2.13 2.16
C GLY A 83 -7.31 1.98 1.37
N ILE A 84 -6.56 0.90 1.58
CA ILE A 84 -5.30 0.67 0.86
C ILE A 84 -5.53 0.29 -0.60
N THR A 85 -6.57 -0.50 -0.90
CA THR A 85 -6.93 -0.85 -2.28
C THR A 85 -7.24 0.37 -3.11
N PHE A 86 -7.99 1.34 -2.55
CA PHE A 86 -8.23 2.63 -3.19
C PHE A 86 -6.91 3.29 -3.60
N SER A 87 -5.96 3.39 -2.67
CA SER A 87 -4.68 4.04 -2.95
C SER A 87 -3.83 3.29 -3.98
N ILE A 88 -3.82 1.97 -3.95
CA ILE A 88 -3.08 1.13 -4.92
C ILE A 88 -3.63 1.35 -6.35
N ILE A 89 -4.94 1.49 -6.50
CA ILE A 89 -5.57 1.68 -7.81
C ILE A 89 -5.34 3.13 -8.30
N PHE A 90 -5.56 4.12 -7.45
CA PHE A 90 -5.59 5.52 -7.88
C PHE A 90 -4.22 6.20 -7.94
N LEU A 91 -3.23 5.74 -7.14
CA LEU A 91 -1.90 6.34 -7.17
C LEU A 91 -1.26 6.27 -8.57
N PRO A 92 -1.19 5.11 -9.27
CA PRO A 92 -0.58 5.07 -10.59
C PRO A 92 -1.35 5.93 -11.61
N ILE A 93 -2.67 6.00 -11.51
CA ILE A 93 -3.50 6.84 -12.39
C ILE A 93 -3.09 8.32 -12.24
N VAL A 94 -3.07 8.81 -11.00
CA VAL A 94 -2.68 10.20 -10.71
C VAL A 94 -1.22 10.45 -11.07
N TYR A 95 -0.33 9.48 -10.81
CA TYR A 95 1.07 9.57 -11.21
C TYR A 95 1.24 9.80 -12.70
N TYR A 96 0.58 9.01 -13.55
CA TYR A 96 0.72 9.16 -15.01
C TYR A 96 0.05 10.43 -15.54
N ILE A 97 -1.04 10.90 -14.93
CA ILE A 97 -1.64 12.20 -15.26
C ILE A 97 -0.65 13.33 -14.96
N LEU A 98 -0.05 13.32 -13.76
CA LEU A 98 0.92 14.36 -13.36
C LEU A 98 2.19 14.29 -14.20
N LYS A 99 2.71 13.08 -14.49
CA LYS A 99 3.86 12.87 -15.37
C LYS A 99 3.61 13.46 -16.77
N ARG A 100 2.40 13.32 -17.29
CA ARG A 100 2.02 13.87 -18.60
C ARG A 100 1.91 15.39 -18.60
N LEU A 101 1.43 15.97 -17.50
CA LEU A 101 1.21 17.43 -17.38
C LEU A 101 2.49 18.22 -17.04
N PHE A 102 3.33 17.65 -16.17
CA PHE A 102 4.47 18.35 -15.56
C PHE A 102 5.82 17.70 -15.85
N GLY A 103 5.85 16.59 -16.56
CA GLY A 103 7.07 15.80 -16.76
C GLY A 103 7.46 14.96 -15.55
N ASN A 104 8.69 14.45 -15.54
CA ASN A 104 9.21 13.66 -14.43
C ASN A 104 9.64 14.56 -13.27
N VAL A 105 8.86 14.55 -12.20
CA VAL A 105 9.17 15.26 -10.95
C VAL A 105 9.47 14.23 -9.86
N HIS A 106 10.75 13.94 -9.63
CA HIS A 106 11.16 12.93 -8.64
C HIS A 106 10.60 13.21 -7.23
N THR A 107 10.67 14.46 -6.78
CA THR A 107 10.08 14.91 -5.51
C THR A 107 8.56 14.71 -5.48
N GLY A 108 7.88 14.85 -6.62
CA GLY A 108 6.43 14.63 -6.75
C GLY A 108 6.01 13.20 -6.42
N ASN A 109 6.87 12.21 -6.73
CA ASN A 109 6.59 10.81 -6.45
C ASN A 109 6.54 10.52 -4.95
N ILE A 110 7.45 11.13 -4.18
CA ILE A 110 7.49 11.00 -2.73
C ILE A 110 6.26 11.66 -2.10
N ILE A 111 5.92 12.86 -2.56
CA ILE A 111 4.71 13.56 -2.09
C ILE A 111 3.46 12.72 -2.39
N LEU A 112 3.36 12.16 -3.59
CA LEU A 112 2.24 11.32 -4.00
C LEU A 112 2.08 10.09 -3.11
N TYR A 113 3.19 9.42 -2.78
CA TYR A 113 3.20 8.30 -1.84
C TYR A 113 2.57 8.68 -0.50
N PHE A 114 3.04 9.79 0.12
CA PHE A 114 2.51 10.23 1.42
C PHE A 114 1.05 10.69 1.34
N VAL A 115 0.64 11.32 0.25
CA VAL A 115 -0.77 11.71 0.03
C VAL A 115 -1.67 10.47 -0.03
N PHE A 116 -1.29 9.44 -0.80
CA PHE A 116 -2.10 8.22 -0.93
C PHE A 116 -2.06 7.36 0.33
N LEU A 117 -0.95 7.33 1.05
CA LEU A 117 -0.88 6.72 2.37
C LEU A 117 -1.82 7.43 3.36
N PHE A 118 -1.86 8.76 3.36
CA PHE A 118 -2.80 9.54 4.17
C PHE A 118 -4.25 9.24 3.78
N LEU A 119 -4.58 9.20 2.49
CA LEU A 119 -5.92 8.86 2.01
C LEU A 119 -6.36 7.46 2.47
N SER A 120 -5.46 6.47 2.47
CA SER A 120 -5.75 5.13 2.99
C SER A 120 -6.17 5.16 4.46
N TYR A 121 -5.44 5.91 5.30
CA TYR A 121 -5.79 6.06 6.72
C TYR A 121 -7.03 6.92 6.93
N PHE A 122 -7.25 7.95 6.12
CA PHE A 122 -8.44 8.80 6.17
C PHE A 122 -9.71 8.03 5.83
N ILE A 123 -9.69 7.24 4.75
CA ILE A 123 -10.80 6.36 4.35
C ILE A 123 -11.09 5.35 5.47
N THR A 124 -10.05 4.71 6.01
CA THR A 124 -10.17 3.78 7.14
C THR A 124 -10.83 4.44 8.34
N TYR A 125 -10.33 5.62 8.75
CA TYR A 125 -10.90 6.39 9.86
C TYR A 125 -12.38 6.73 9.62
N TRP A 126 -12.72 7.17 8.41
CA TRP A 126 -14.09 7.52 8.04
C TRP A 126 -15.05 6.36 8.23
N PHE A 127 -14.70 5.16 7.76
CA PHE A 127 -15.54 3.97 7.92
C PHE A 127 -15.59 3.49 9.36
N GLU A 128 -14.46 3.45 10.06
CA GLU A 128 -14.41 3.02 11.45
C GLU A 128 -15.12 4.00 12.39
N LYS A 129 -15.16 5.30 12.07
CA LYS A 129 -15.91 6.32 12.83
C LYS A 129 -17.41 6.07 12.79
N LYS A 130 -17.94 5.56 11.68
CA LYS A 130 -19.37 5.26 11.55
C LYS A 130 -19.81 4.06 12.39
N GLU A 131 -18.88 3.35 13.03
CA GLU A 131 -19.14 2.12 13.82
C GLU A 131 -19.93 1.05 13.07
N ALA A 132 -20.00 1.15 11.76
CA ALA A 132 -20.63 0.15 10.93
C ALA A 132 -19.78 -1.12 10.96
N THR A 133 -20.38 -2.24 11.35
CA THR A 133 -19.75 -3.53 11.09
C THR A 133 -19.99 -3.89 9.63
N PRO A 134 -18.96 -4.23 8.85
CA PRO A 134 -19.18 -4.66 7.48
C PRO A 134 -20.05 -5.92 7.48
N ASN A 135 -21.00 -6.00 6.57
CA ASN A 135 -21.74 -7.23 6.39
C ASN A 135 -20.80 -8.36 5.93
N LYS A 136 -21.24 -9.61 6.04
CA LYS A 136 -20.41 -10.78 5.72
C LYS A 136 -19.89 -10.75 4.28
N SER A 137 -20.71 -10.32 3.31
CA SER A 137 -20.32 -10.23 1.89
C SER A 137 -19.22 -9.18 1.66
N ILE A 138 -19.32 -8.01 2.30
CA ILE A 138 -18.30 -6.94 2.23
C ILE A 138 -16.99 -7.44 2.85
N ALA A 139 -17.03 -8.14 3.97
CA ALA A 139 -15.83 -8.69 4.60
C ALA A 139 -15.16 -9.75 3.71
N ILE A 140 -15.94 -10.67 3.13
CA ILE A 140 -15.42 -11.67 2.18
C ILE A 140 -14.79 -10.98 0.97
N LEU A 141 -15.47 -10.01 0.37
CA LEU A 141 -14.93 -9.24 -0.76
C LEU A 141 -13.59 -8.59 -0.41
N ALA A 142 -13.48 -7.96 0.77
CA ALA A 142 -12.23 -7.35 1.20
C ALA A 142 -11.10 -8.38 1.32
N TYR A 143 -11.34 -9.53 1.94
CA TYR A 143 -10.31 -10.58 2.07
C TYR A 143 -9.91 -11.17 0.72
N CYS A 144 -10.86 -11.40 -0.17
CA CYS A 144 -10.57 -11.82 -1.55
C CYS A 144 -9.74 -10.77 -2.29
N THR A 145 -10.04 -9.49 -2.11
CA THR A 145 -9.26 -8.38 -2.69
C THR A 145 -7.83 -8.37 -2.15
N LEU A 146 -7.63 -8.52 -0.85
CA LEU A 146 -6.29 -8.59 -0.26
C LEU A 146 -5.50 -9.77 -0.80
N PHE A 147 -6.13 -10.96 -0.86
CA PHE A 147 -5.50 -12.15 -1.43
C PHE A 147 -5.10 -11.92 -2.89
N LEU A 148 -6.00 -11.35 -3.69
CA LEU A 148 -5.73 -11.01 -5.09
C LEU A 148 -4.58 -10.02 -5.23
N LEU A 149 -4.53 -8.97 -4.40
CA LEU A 149 -3.43 -7.99 -4.42
C LEU A 149 -2.08 -8.66 -4.12
N VAL A 150 -1.99 -9.45 -3.05
CA VAL A 150 -0.75 -10.17 -2.69
C VAL A 150 -0.35 -11.14 -3.80
N PHE A 151 -1.31 -11.87 -4.36
CA PHE A 151 -1.08 -12.77 -5.49
C PHE A 151 -0.54 -12.02 -6.72
N LEU A 152 -1.18 -10.91 -7.09
CA LEU A 152 -0.75 -10.09 -8.23
C LEU A 152 0.63 -9.47 -8.00
N PHE A 153 0.91 -8.95 -6.80
CA PHE A 153 2.26 -8.44 -6.51
C PHE A 153 3.32 -9.52 -6.61
N THR A 154 3.03 -10.74 -6.14
CA THR A 154 3.94 -11.87 -6.27
C THR A 154 4.14 -12.25 -7.73
N LEU A 155 3.05 -12.50 -8.46
CA LEU A 155 3.09 -12.94 -9.85
C LEU A 155 3.80 -11.92 -10.76
N LEU A 156 3.40 -10.65 -10.67
CA LEU A 156 3.89 -9.59 -11.56
C LEU A 156 5.29 -9.07 -11.19
N THR A 157 5.83 -9.43 -10.03
CA THR A 157 7.25 -9.24 -9.71
C THR A 157 8.14 -10.12 -10.57
N TYR A 158 7.72 -11.37 -10.81
CA TYR A 158 8.51 -12.34 -11.58
C TYR A 158 8.13 -12.39 -13.07
N LEU A 159 6.87 -12.12 -13.39
CA LEU A 159 6.31 -12.20 -14.74
C LEU A 159 5.57 -10.91 -15.10
N PRO A 160 6.26 -9.76 -15.11
CA PRO A 160 5.62 -8.50 -15.46
C PRO A 160 5.34 -8.42 -16.96
N PRO A 161 4.24 -7.80 -17.38
CA PRO A 161 4.05 -7.44 -18.79
C PRO A 161 4.99 -6.28 -19.17
N GLU A 162 5.32 -6.19 -20.46
CA GLU A 162 6.11 -5.09 -21.03
C GLU A 162 5.28 -3.80 -21.13
N ALA A 163 4.96 -3.20 -19.98
CA ALA A 163 4.20 -1.96 -19.89
C ALA A 163 4.92 -0.95 -18.99
N GLU A 164 4.71 0.34 -19.24
CA GLU A 164 5.35 1.45 -18.52
C GLU A 164 5.21 1.34 -16.98
N LEU A 165 4.12 0.78 -16.49
CA LEU A 165 3.87 0.59 -15.06
C LEU A 165 4.94 -0.30 -14.39
N PHE A 166 5.48 -1.28 -15.11
CA PHE A 166 6.43 -2.29 -14.64
C PHE A 166 7.88 -1.99 -15.04
N LYS A 167 8.08 -0.96 -15.87
CA LYS A 167 9.39 -0.59 -16.37
C LYS A 167 10.20 0.18 -15.35
N ASP A 168 11.40 -0.29 -15.06
CA ASP A 168 12.38 0.49 -14.31
C ASP A 168 12.84 1.68 -15.15
N PRO A 169 12.63 2.93 -14.71
CA PRO A 169 13.05 4.10 -15.49
C PRO A 169 14.56 4.25 -15.58
N THR A 170 15.33 3.66 -14.65
CA THR A 170 16.79 3.76 -14.60
C THR A 170 17.47 2.68 -15.44
N LEU A 171 17.10 1.41 -15.21
CA LEU A 171 17.71 0.26 -15.86
C LEU A 171 17.01 -0.13 -17.17
N GLN A 172 15.83 0.43 -17.46
CA GLN A 172 15.00 0.10 -18.62
C GLN A 172 14.60 -1.39 -18.71
N THR A 173 14.61 -2.08 -17.56
CA THR A 173 14.29 -3.50 -17.40
C THR A 173 12.91 -3.70 -16.76
N TYR A 174 12.42 -4.94 -16.76
CA TYR A 174 11.14 -5.34 -16.20
C TYR A 174 11.34 -6.45 -15.17
N GLY A 175 10.63 -6.37 -14.05
CA GLY A 175 10.55 -7.44 -13.06
C GLY A 175 11.87 -7.88 -12.44
N TYR A 176 11.84 -9.11 -11.93
CA TYR A 176 13.01 -9.76 -11.33
C TYR A 176 13.90 -10.35 -12.43
N LEU A 177 15.17 -9.99 -12.44
CA LEU A 177 16.17 -10.57 -13.32
C LEU A 177 16.80 -11.77 -12.63
N PHE A 178 16.60 -12.96 -13.19
CA PHE A 178 17.20 -14.21 -12.72
C PHE A 178 18.66 -14.32 -13.12
#